data_802a3ee8aabf127d63dead1c05f1118e
#
_entry.id   802a3ee8aabf127d63dead1c05f1118e
#
_cell.length_a   1.000
_cell.length_b   1.000
_cell.length_c   1.000
_cell.angle_alpha   90.00
_cell.angle_beta   90.00
_cell.angle_gamma   90.00
#
_symmetry.space_group_name_H-M   'P 1'
#
loop_
_entity.id
_entity.type
_entity.pdbx_description
1 polymer ?
#
loop_
_entity_poly.entity_id
_entity_poly.type
_entity_poly.pdbx_seq_one_letter_code
_entity_poly.pdbx_strand_id
1 'polypeptide(L)'
;MILATQRPDTKVITGTIKSNFPSRIAFKVASMIDSRTILDAPGANRLIGRGDMLIVVAGQEPVRVQCAFVDTPEVEDIVDYIGEQTGFQTAYLLPDYVPEGGEASTSGAVDLSDRDPLFDEAARLIVIQQQGSTSLIQR
;
A
#
# COMPACT_ATOMS: atom_id res chain seq x y z
N MET A 1 -3.49 -1.80 -13.67
CA MET A 1 -2.86 -1.54 -12.35
C MET A 1 -1.53 -2.28 -12.27
N ILE A 2 -0.48 -1.67 -11.73
CA ILE A 2 0.85 -2.27 -11.53
C ILE A 2 1.12 -2.25 -10.04
N LEU A 3 1.53 -3.39 -9.47
CA LEU A 3 1.98 -3.50 -8.08
C LEU A 3 3.46 -3.85 -8.08
N ALA A 4 4.26 -3.12 -7.32
CA ALA A 4 5.68 -3.36 -7.17
C ALA A 4 6.06 -3.45 -5.68
N THR A 5 6.98 -4.34 -5.36
CA THR A 5 7.52 -4.49 -4.00
C THR A 5 9.00 -4.88 -4.06
N GLN A 6 9.77 -4.41 -3.11
CA GLN A 6 11.16 -4.82 -2.88
C GLN A 6 11.27 -5.95 -1.83
N ARG A 7 10.14 -6.35 -1.24
CA ARG A 7 10.08 -7.44 -0.24
C ARG A 7 9.20 -8.57 -0.74
N PRO A 8 9.76 -9.58 -1.40
CA PRO A 8 9.02 -10.73 -1.90
C PRO A 8 8.69 -11.73 -0.75
N ASP A 9 7.90 -11.28 0.20
CA ASP A 9 7.43 -12.09 1.32
C ASP A 9 6.02 -12.62 1.02
N THR A 10 5.73 -13.84 1.46
CA THR A 10 4.40 -14.45 1.34
C THR A 10 3.30 -13.70 2.08
N LYS A 11 3.66 -12.91 3.10
CA LYS A 11 2.74 -12.01 3.79
C LYS A 11 2.35 -10.79 2.95
N VAL A 12 3.24 -10.38 2.02
CA VAL A 12 3.02 -9.25 1.11
C VAL A 12 2.41 -9.74 -0.20
N ILE A 13 3.00 -10.77 -0.80
CA ILE A 13 2.52 -11.37 -2.05
C ILE A 13 1.66 -12.60 -1.71
N THR A 14 0.42 -12.34 -1.32
CA THR A 14 -0.54 -13.38 -0.93
C THR A 14 -1.11 -14.12 -2.15
N GLY A 15 -1.73 -15.30 -1.92
CA GLY A 15 -2.43 -16.02 -2.96
C GLY A 15 -3.55 -15.21 -3.62
N THR A 16 -4.24 -14.36 -2.86
CA THR A 16 -5.27 -13.46 -3.38
C THR A 16 -4.70 -12.42 -4.34
N ILE A 17 -3.53 -11.86 -4.03
CA ILE A 17 -2.84 -10.93 -4.94
C ILE A 17 -2.42 -11.66 -6.21
N LYS A 18 -1.83 -12.85 -6.10
CA LYS A 18 -1.39 -13.64 -7.25
C LYS A 18 -2.54 -14.03 -8.20
N SER A 19 -3.70 -14.34 -7.66
CA SER A 19 -4.89 -14.68 -8.48
C SER A 19 -5.43 -13.49 -9.26
N ASN A 20 -5.33 -12.28 -8.71
CA ASN A 20 -5.78 -11.05 -9.36
C ASN A 20 -4.72 -10.44 -10.29
N PHE A 21 -3.45 -10.80 -10.12
CA PHE A 21 -2.32 -10.34 -10.94
C PHE A 21 -1.60 -11.55 -11.58
N PRO A 22 -2.19 -12.12 -12.64
CA PRO A 22 -1.66 -13.35 -13.25
C PRO A 22 -0.39 -13.11 -14.06
N SER A 23 -0.15 -11.89 -14.54
CA SER A 23 1.12 -11.53 -15.19
C SER A 23 2.09 -10.98 -14.16
N ARG A 24 3.29 -11.53 -14.11
CA ARG A 24 4.26 -11.20 -13.06
C ARG A 24 5.66 -11.05 -13.63
N ILE A 25 6.42 -10.16 -13.05
CA ILE A 25 7.82 -9.90 -13.42
C ILE A 25 8.67 -10.03 -12.17
N ALA A 26 9.79 -10.71 -12.28
CA ALA A 26 10.82 -10.71 -11.25
C ALA A 26 12.17 -10.33 -11.86
N PHE A 27 12.78 -9.33 -11.26
CA PHE A 27 14.20 -9.04 -11.42
C PHE A 27 15.02 -9.98 -10.54
N LYS A 28 16.35 -9.83 -10.54
CA LYS A 28 17.22 -10.63 -9.69
C LYS A 28 16.80 -10.55 -8.21
N VAL A 29 16.61 -11.70 -7.60
CA VAL A 29 16.34 -11.87 -6.17
C VAL A 29 17.46 -12.64 -5.49
N ALA A 30 17.53 -12.55 -4.15
CA ALA A 30 18.59 -13.18 -3.37
C ALA A 30 18.42 -14.71 -3.29
N SER A 31 17.19 -15.20 -3.22
CA SER A 31 16.92 -16.61 -2.97
C SER A 31 15.97 -17.24 -4.01
N MET A 32 16.02 -18.57 -4.10
CA MET A 32 15.07 -19.32 -4.91
C MET A 32 13.65 -19.26 -4.29
N ILE A 33 13.55 -19.05 -2.98
CA ILE A 33 12.26 -18.91 -2.28
C ILE A 33 11.58 -17.64 -2.75
N ASP A 34 12.32 -16.53 -2.85
CA ASP A 34 11.80 -15.26 -3.35
C ASP A 34 11.29 -15.38 -4.79
N SER A 35 12.05 -16.10 -5.65
CA SER A 35 11.63 -16.38 -7.01
C SER A 35 10.28 -17.10 -7.06
N ARG A 36 10.12 -18.15 -6.24
CA ARG A 36 8.86 -18.88 -6.15
C ARG A 36 7.73 -18.05 -5.55
N THR A 37 8.07 -17.19 -4.59
CA THR A 37 7.07 -16.29 -4.00
C THR A 37 6.48 -15.33 -5.04
N ILE A 38 7.29 -14.86 -5.98
CA ILE A 38 6.82 -13.94 -7.04
C ILE A 38 6.20 -14.71 -8.20
N LEU A 39 6.96 -15.65 -8.79
CA LEU A 39 6.66 -16.25 -10.09
C LEU A 39 5.97 -17.62 -10.01
N ASP A 40 5.88 -18.23 -8.81
CA ASP A 40 5.57 -19.65 -8.59
C ASP A 40 6.61 -20.60 -9.24
N ALA A 41 7.69 -20.05 -9.78
CA ALA A 41 8.76 -20.78 -10.47
C ALA A 41 10.15 -20.35 -9.97
N PRO A 42 11.15 -21.24 -10.02
CA PRO A 42 12.53 -20.86 -9.72
C PRO A 42 13.15 -20.10 -10.90
N GLY A 43 14.28 -19.46 -10.66
CA GLY A 43 15.13 -18.90 -11.73
C GLY A 43 15.51 -17.44 -11.54
N ALA A 44 14.69 -16.62 -10.90
CA ALA A 44 15.01 -15.20 -10.71
C ALA A 44 16.27 -14.97 -9.84
N ASN A 45 16.63 -15.93 -8.99
CA ASN A 45 17.88 -15.89 -8.22
C ASN A 45 19.15 -16.10 -9.06
N ARG A 46 19.01 -16.62 -10.29
CA ARG A 46 20.10 -16.86 -11.22
C ARG A 46 20.30 -15.73 -12.25
N LEU A 47 19.46 -14.72 -12.21
CA LEU A 47 19.56 -13.56 -13.08
C LEU A 47 20.84 -12.77 -12.79
N ILE A 48 21.36 -12.10 -13.82
CA ILE A 48 22.60 -11.33 -13.71
C ILE A 48 22.37 -10.03 -12.95
N GLY A 49 21.20 -9.43 -13.05
CA GLY A 49 20.87 -8.08 -12.59
C GLY A 49 20.92 -7.06 -13.73
N ARG A 50 20.88 -5.78 -13.42
CA ARG A 50 20.93 -4.69 -14.41
C ARG A 50 19.86 -4.80 -15.50
N GLY A 51 18.61 -5.03 -15.09
CA GLY A 51 17.49 -5.16 -16.02
C GLY A 51 17.23 -6.57 -16.56
N ASP A 52 18.06 -7.56 -16.20
CA ASP A 52 17.79 -8.97 -16.50
C ASP A 52 16.60 -9.45 -15.66
N MET A 53 15.55 -9.93 -16.30
CA MET A 53 14.29 -10.28 -15.64
C MET A 53 13.66 -11.55 -16.19
N LEU A 54 12.80 -12.15 -15.39
CA LEU A 54 11.86 -13.18 -15.83
C LEU A 54 10.45 -12.59 -15.86
N ILE A 55 9.74 -12.80 -16.95
CA ILE A 55 8.33 -12.44 -17.09
C ILE A 55 7.50 -13.70 -17.24
N VAL A 56 6.42 -13.77 -16.49
CA VAL A 56 5.36 -14.79 -16.60
C VAL A 56 4.10 -14.08 -17.04
N VAL A 57 3.58 -14.48 -18.19
CA VAL A 57 2.24 -14.08 -18.64
C VAL A 57 1.27 -15.20 -18.28
N ALA A 58 0.03 -14.86 -17.94
CA ALA A 58 -0.96 -15.82 -17.46
C ALA A 58 -0.98 -17.14 -18.28
N GLY A 59 -0.71 -18.26 -17.61
CA GLY A 59 -0.72 -19.59 -18.20
C GLY A 59 0.47 -19.95 -19.11
N GLN A 60 1.52 -19.10 -19.14
CA GLN A 60 2.73 -19.34 -19.94
C GLN A 60 3.93 -19.63 -19.05
N GLU A 61 4.94 -20.31 -19.63
CA GLU A 61 6.23 -20.53 -19.00
C GLU A 61 7.00 -19.20 -18.85
N PRO A 62 7.86 -19.10 -17.81
CA PRO A 62 8.69 -17.91 -17.62
C PRO A 62 9.62 -17.65 -18.81
N VAL A 63 9.58 -16.44 -19.33
CA VAL A 63 10.46 -15.98 -20.41
C VAL A 63 11.49 -15.02 -19.81
N ARG A 64 12.78 -15.25 -20.14
CA ARG A 64 13.86 -14.35 -19.74
C ARG A 64 13.98 -13.21 -20.74
N VAL A 65 13.98 -11.99 -20.23
CA VAL A 65 14.05 -10.77 -21.02
C VAL A 65 15.09 -9.83 -20.41
N GLN A 66 15.90 -9.22 -21.25
CA GLN A 66 16.78 -8.12 -20.87
C GLN A 66 16.01 -6.82 -21.09
N CYS A 67 15.67 -6.10 -20.03
CA CYS A 67 15.11 -4.76 -20.16
C CYS A 67 16.20 -3.70 -20.10
N ALA A 68 15.85 -2.46 -20.44
CA ALA A 68 16.71 -1.32 -20.22
C ALA A 68 17.04 -1.18 -18.72
N PHE A 69 18.29 -0.86 -18.44
CA PHE A 69 18.72 -0.51 -17.10
C PHE A 69 18.62 1.00 -16.93
N VAL A 70 17.93 1.42 -15.89
CA VAL A 70 17.80 2.84 -15.50
C VAL A 70 18.52 3.00 -14.18
N ASP A 71 19.51 3.86 -14.14
CA ASP A 71 20.30 4.14 -12.94
C ASP A 71 19.81 5.39 -12.20
N THR A 72 20.31 5.61 -11.00
CA THR A 72 19.88 6.70 -10.12
C THR A 72 19.94 8.08 -10.79
N PRO A 73 21.01 8.47 -11.51
CA PRO A 73 21.03 9.77 -12.19
C PRO A 73 19.91 9.95 -13.21
N GLU A 74 19.58 8.91 -13.98
CA GLU A 74 18.48 8.97 -14.96
C GLU A 74 17.12 9.11 -14.27
N VAL A 75 16.95 8.49 -13.07
CA VAL A 75 15.74 8.64 -12.27
C VAL A 75 15.63 10.06 -11.73
N GLU A 76 16.73 10.66 -11.28
CA GLU A 76 16.80 12.05 -10.82
C GLU A 76 16.41 13.00 -11.94
N ASP A 77 16.97 12.86 -13.12
CA ASP A 77 16.64 13.68 -14.30
C ASP A 77 15.14 13.61 -14.65
N ILE A 78 14.55 12.39 -14.58
CA ILE A 78 13.11 12.19 -14.85
C ILE A 78 12.25 12.84 -13.77
N VAL A 79 12.63 12.72 -12.50
CA VAL A 79 11.91 13.31 -11.38
C VAL A 79 11.96 14.83 -11.44
N ASP A 80 13.12 15.40 -11.76
CA ASP A 80 13.29 16.84 -11.92
C ASP A 80 12.44 17.36 -13.08
N TYR A 81 12.46 16.66 -14.23
CA TYR A 81 11.60 16.99 -15.37
C TYR A 81 10.10 16.95 -15.01
N ILE A 82 9.67 15.96 -14.22
CA ILE A 82 8.27 15.88 -13.76
C ILE A 82 7.97 17.05 -12.80
N GLY A 83 8.91 17.38 -11.90
CA GLY A 83 8.77 18.44 -10.93
C GLY A 83 8.68 19.85 -11.54
N GLU A 84 9.33 20.07 -12.70
CA GLU A 84 9.28 21.33 -13.45
C GLU A 84 7.96 21.52 -14.22
N GLN A 85 7.17 20.47 -14.39
CA GLN A 85 5.89 20.59 -15.10
C GLN A 85 4.86 21.35 -14.27
N THR A 86 4.03 22.13 -14.96
CA THR A 86 2.92 22.84 -14.33
C THR A 86 1.85 21.84 -13.86
N GLY A 87 1.74 21.68 -12.55
CA GLY A 87 0.72 20.87 -11.91
C GLY A 87 -0.47 21.69 -11.42
N PHE A 88 -1.35 21.05 -10.67
CA PHE A 88 -2.42 21.74 -9.94
C PHE A 88 -1.83 22.55 -8.79
N GLN A 89 -2.38 23.74 -8.53
CA GLN A 89 -1.93 24.62 -7.43
C GLN A 89 -2.14 23.98 -6.05
N THR A 90 -3.14 23.12 -5.94
CA THR A 90 -3.46 22.38 -4.72
C THR A 90 -3.67 20.91 -5.03
N ALA A 91 -3.44 20.04 -4.03
CA ALA A 91 -3.75 18.62 -4.15
C ALA A 91 -5.24 18.42 -4.50
N TYR A 92 -5.52 17.48 -5.41
CA TYR A 92 -6.90 17.09 -5.70
C TYR A 92 -7.50 16.37 -4.49
N LEU A 93 -8.49 16.98 -3.88
CA LEU A 93 -9.23 16.36 -2.78
C LEU A 93 -10.29 15.42 -3.38
N LEU A 94 -10.13 14.13 -3.08
CA LEU A 94 -11.17 13.15 -3.43
C LEU A 94 -12.38 13.37 -2.52
N PRO A 95 -13.61 13.24 -3.05
CA PRO A 95 -14.79 13.24 -2.20
C PRO A 95 -14.73 12.05 -1.23
N ASP A 96 -15.18 12.30 0.00
CA ASP A 96 -15.27 11.24 1.00
C ASP A 96 -16.25 10.16 0.52
N TYR A 97 -15.85 8.90 0.68
CA TYR A 97 -16.74 7.78 0.36
C TYR A 97 -17.81 7.66 1.44
N VAL A 98 -19.05 7.92 1.08
CA VAL A 98 -20.22 7.65 1.92
C VAL A 98 -20.83 6.33 1.45
N PRO A 99 -20.79 5.24 2.26
CA PRO A 99 -21.41 3.98 1.88
C PRO A 99 -22.94 4.16 1.74
N GLU A 100 -23.51 3.66 0.64
CA GLU A 100 -24.97 3.63 0.45
C GLU A 100 -25.60 2.81 1.58
N GLY A 101 -26.43 3.44 2.43
CA GLY A 101 -27.10 2.81 3.57
C GLY A 101 -26.36 2.89 4.90
N GLY A 102 -25.19 3.52 4.96
CA GLY A 102 -24.55 3.90 6.22
C GLY A 102 -24.94 5.33 6.60
N GLU A 103 -25.38 5.53 7.81
CA GLU A 103 -25.47 6.88 8.37
C GLU A 103 -24.08 7.51 8.21
N ALA A 104 -24.04 8.69 7.59
CA ALA A 104 -22.81 9.45 7.44
C ALA A 104 -22.24 9.66 8.84
N SER A 105 -21.21 8.88 9.18
CA SER A 105 -20.38 9.23 10.33
C SER A 105 -19.63 10.49 9.94
N THR A 106 -20.29 11.62 10.09
CA THR A 106 -19.70 12.94 10.10
C THR A 106 -18.66 12.93 11.22
N SER A 107 -17.43 12.61 10.87
CA SER A 107 -16.30 12.87 11.74
C SER A 107 -16.25 14.39 11.97
N GLY A 108 -16.92 14.84 13.02
CA GLY A 108 -16.80 16.22 13.46
C GLY A 108 -18.06 16.93 13.97
N ALA A 109 -19.24 16.43 13.70
CA ALA A 109 -20.45 16.97 14.34
C ALA A 109 -21.03 15.93 15.30
N VAL A 110 -20.47 15.83 16.48
CA VAL A 110 -21.14 15.17 17.60
C VAL A 110 -22.37 16.00 17.89
N ASP A 111 -23.56 15.40 17.71
CA ASP A 111 -24.81 16.06 18.14
C ASP A 111 -24.76 16.28 19.65
N LEU A 112 -24.51 17.51 20.05
CA LEU A 112 -24.36 17.89 21.43
C LEU A 112 -25.69 17.90 22.18
N SER A 113 -26.79 17.65 21.48
CA SER A 113 -28.16 17.63 22.09
C SER A 113 -28.53 16.25 22.65
N ASP A 114 -27.91 15.16 22.18
CA ASP A 114 -28.14 13.79 22.67
C ASP A 114 -26.92 13.31 23.50
N ARG A 115 -26.68 14.00 24.62
CA ARG A 115 -25.61 13.64 25.54
C ARG A 115 -26.10 12.72 26.63
N ASP A 116 -25.34 11.66 26.88
CA ASP A 116 -25.52 10.85 28.08
C ASP A 116 -25.38 11.71 29.33
N PRO A 117 -26.25 11.54 30.36
CA PRO A 117 -26.18 12.29 31.62
C PRO A 117 -24.81 12.27 32.30
N LEU A 118 -24.03 11.22 32.10
CA LEU A 118 -22.69 11.06 32.68
C LEU A 118 -21.56 11.61 31.81
N PHE A 119 -21.87 12.18 30.63
CA PHE A 119 -20.86 12.66 29.68
C PHE A 119 -19.89 13.68 30.30
N ASP A 120 -20.42 14.65 31.03
CA ASP A 120 -19.61 15.72 31.63
C ASP A 120 -18.70 15.22 32.75
N GLU A 121 -19.13 14.21 33.50
CA GLU A 121 -18.31 13.55 34.54
C GLU A 121 -17.21 12.73 33.92
N ALA A 122 -17.50 11.93 32.90
CA ALA A 122 -16.54 11.13 32.15
C ALA A 122 -15.49 12.03 31.47
N ALA A 123 -15.92 13.13 30.86
CA ALA A 123 -15.04 14.09 30.22
C ALA A 123 -14.07 14.74 31.23
N ARG A 124 -14.56 15.15 32.40
CA ARG A 124 -13.70 15.69 33.46
C ARG A 124 -12.69 14.66 33.96
N LEU A 125 -13.08 13.41 34.12
CA LEU A 125 -12.21 12.34 34.56
C LEU A 125 -11.05 12.11 33.55
N ILE A 126 -11.36 12.09 32.24
CA ILE A 126 -10.38 11.95 31.18
C ILE A 126 -9.39 13.13 31.17
N VAL A 127 -9.89 14.36 31.33
CA VAL A 127 -9.05 15.56 31.37
C VAL A 127 -8.11 15.57 32.58
N ILE A 128 -8.61 15.17 33.75
CA ILE A 128 -7.81 15.14 35.00
C ILE A 128 -6.74 14.03 34.92
N GLN A 129 -7.13 12.85 34.44
CA GLN A 129 -6.25 11.70 34.38
C GLN A 129 -5.34 11.68 33.15
N GLN A 130 -5.61 12.52 32.13
CA GLN A 130 -4.92 12.54 30.84
C GLN A 130 -4.85 11.15 30.17
N GLN A 131 -5.83 10.30 30.43
CA GLN A 131 -5.95 8.93 29.90
C GLN A 131 -7.38 8.66 29.47
N GLY A 132 -7.59 8.38 28.17
CA GLY A 132 -8.87 7.97 27.58
C GLY A 132 -8.99 6.44 27.54
N SER A 133 -9.20 5.78 28.67
CA SER A 133 -9.40 4.34 28.76
C SER A 133 -10.85 4.03 29.12
N THR A 134 -11.50 3.13 28.38
CA THR A 134 -12.86 2.67 28.67
C THR A 134 -12.98 2.03 30.06
N SER A 135 -11.95 1.33 30.52
CA SER A 135 -11.92 0.73 31.86
C SER A 135 -11.82 1.75 32.99
N LEU A 136 -11.36 2.97 32.71
CA LEU A 136 -11.33 4.07 33.67
C LEU A 136 -12.72 4.71 33.82
N ILE A 137 -13.49 4.75 32.76
CA ILE A 137 -14.82 5.36 32.71
C ILE A 137 -15.90 4.43 33.33
N GLN A 138 -15.67 3.10 33.27
CA GLN A 138 -16.59 2.08 33.78
C GLN A 138 -16.47 1.82 35.31
N ARG A 139 -15.57 2.48 36.01
CA ARG A 139 -15.38 2.39 37.47
C ARG A 139 -16.11 3.53 38.18
#